data_95d01764f0949ef0b6da852d09abc90d
#
_entry.id   95d01764f0949ef0b6da852d09abc90d
#
_cell.length_a   1.000
_cell.length_b   1.000
_cell.length_c   1.000
_cell.angle_alpha   90.00
_cell.angle_beta   90.00
_cell.angle_gamma   90.00
#
_symmetry.space_group_name_H-M   'P 1'
#
loop_
_entity.id
_entity.type
_entity.pdbx_description
1 polymer ?
#
loop_
_entity_poly.entity_id
_entity_poly.type
_entity_poly.pdbx_seq_one_letter_code
_entity_poly.pdbx_strand_id
1 'polypeptide(L)'
;MMKNKQAGNTLIFVLVILLLITIIGTWAIRGAITSLNITTNAQAQALLVQNSDAVFFQLESYADHAVKIAKLQLDNGMIGYVNKPENKGKELVYCLRKSEKDDKYNLGKASLVYWQGASISKNEMGQDGYCKVNKATDFTSDRGAVVTRIGARSILEGRKDWGHMYEGSDSETYGGKDIGTIIINATSFIPNLSTASADEINKCVMNYPSFNVVVDGVTKDSVADCLSKLN
;
A
#
# COMPACT_ATOMS: atom_id res chain seq x y z
N MET A 1 -42.98 1.26 74.31
CA MET A 1 -41.70 1.28 73.60
C MET A 1 -41.81 0.35 72.41
N MET A 2 -42.15 0.89 71.22
CA MET A 2 -42.27 0.07 70.00
C MET A 2 -40.89 -0.03 69.37
N LYS A 3 -40.34 -1.25 69.33
CA LYS A 3 -39.03 -1.56 68.71
C LYS A 3 -39.24 -1.68 67.19
N ASN A 4 -38.81 -0.68 66.43
CA ASN A 4 -38.89 -0.67 65.00
C ASN A 4 -38.09 -1.84 64.42
N LYS A 5 -38.75 -2.81 63.75
CA LYS A 5 -38.16 -3.89 62.98
C LYS A 5 -37.95 -3.36 61.57
N GLN A 6 -36.92 -2.55 61.32
CA GLN A 6 -36.56 -2.02 59.99
C GLN A 6 -35.25 -2.56 59.45
N ALA A 7 -34.64 -3.61 59.96
CA ALA A 7 -33.32 -4.07 59.61
C ALA A 7 -33.23 -4.93 58.34
N GLY A 8 -34.36 -5.36 57.75
CA GLY A 8 -34.32 -6.25 56.55
C GLY A 8 -34.53 -5.55 55.21
N ASN A 9 -35.18 -4.41 55.18
CA ASN A 9 -35.58 -3.74 53.93
C ASN A 9 -34.44 -2.94 53.26
N THR A 10 -33.55 -2.37 54.05
CA THR A 10 -32.38 -1.64 53.57
C THR A 10 -31.37 -2.52 52.84
N LEU A 11 -31.17 -3.77 53.28
CA LEU A 11 -30.26 -4.72 52.63
C LEU A 11 -30.73 -5.06 51.24
N ILE A 12 -32.02 -5.33 51.03
CA ILE A 12 -32.62 -5.65 49.74
C ILE A 12 -32.48 -4.45 48.78
N PHE A 13 -32.73 -3.25 49.28
CA PHE A 13 -32.62 -2.03 48.47
C PHE A 13 -31.19 -1.76 47.99
N VAL A 14 -30.19 -1.94 48.85
CA VAL A 14 -28.78 -1.82 48.51
C VAL A 14 -28.38 -2.88 47.48
N LEU A 15 -28.86 -4.11 47.63
CA LEU A 15 -28.57 -5.21 46.72
C LEU A 15 -29.13 -4.94 45.31
N VAL A 16 -30.37 -4.42 45.21
CA VAL A 16 -30.99 -4.05 43.92
C VAL A 16 -30.25 -2.89 43.27
N ILE A 17 -29.84 -1.87 44.02
CA ILE A 17 -29.06 -0.75 43.48
C ILE A 17 -27.69 -1.23 42.95
N LEU A 18 -27.00 -2.07 43.72
CA LEU A 18 -25.73 -2.65 43.26
C LEU A 18 -25.88 -3.46 41.94
N LEU A 19 -26.95 -4.24 41.84
CA LEU A 19 -27.26 -5.01 40.65
C LEU A 19 -27.55 -4.09 39.46
N LEU A 20 -28.29 -3.01 39.63
CA LEU A 20 -28.55 -2.02 38.58
C LEU A 20 -27.27 -1.34 38.13
N ILE A 21 -26.41 -0.91 39.05
CA ILE A 21 -25.13 -0.26 38.75
C ILE A 21 -24.21 -1.21 37.97
N THR A 22 -24.15 -2.50 38.33
CA THR A 22 -23.33 -3.48 37.61
C THR A 22 -23.82 -3.73 36.18
N ILE A 23 -25.14 -3.77 35.97
CA ILE A 23 -25.72 -3.92 34.61
C ILE A 23 -25.40 -2.68 33.77
N ILE A 24 -25.62 -1.47 34.27
CA ILE A 24 -25.34 -0.24 33.56
C ILE A 24 -23.82 -0.11 33.27
N GLY A 25 -22.97 -0.45 34.24
CA GLY A 25 -21.52 -0.45 34.09
C GLY A 25 -21.03 -1.38 33.01
N THR A 26 -21.56 -2.61 32.94
CA THR A 26 -21.18 -3.57 31.87
C THR A 26 -21.63 -3.11 30.49
N TRP A 27 -22.78 -2.48 30.35
CA TRP A 27 -23.24 -1.90 29.09
C TRP A 27 -22.37 -0.74 28.63
N ALA A 28 -22.00 0.16 29.56
CA ALA A 28 -21.11 1.29 29.25
C ALA A 28 -19.74 0.82 28.79
N ILE A 29 -19.15 -0.18 29.44
CA ILE A 29 -17.85 -0.75 29.04
C ILE A 29 -17.91 -1.37 27.65
N ARG A 30 -18.95 -2.16 27.35
CA ARG A 30 -19.12 -2.75 26.01
C ARG A 30 -19.24 -1.69 24.93
N GLY A 31 -20.01 -0.64 25.17
CA GLY A 31 -20.14 0.49 24.25
C GLY A 31 -18.80 1.21 24.01
N ALA A 32 -18.01 1.43 25.07
CA ALA A 32 -16.71 2.06 25.00
C ALA A 32 -15.71 1.22 24.18
N ILE A 33 -15.66 -0.10 24.38
CA ILE A 33 -14.78 -1.01 23.63
C ILE A 33 -15.16 -1.00 22.15
N THR A 34 -16.45 -1.06 21.81
CA THR A 34 -16.91 -1.02 20.42
C THR A 34 -16.54 0.30 19.76
N SER A 35 -16.76 1.42 20.44
CA SER A 35 -16.38 2.75 19.94
C SER A 35 -14.86 2.86 19.71
N LEU A 36 -14.06 2.35 20.64
CA LEU A 36 -12.60 2.33 20.52
C LEU A 36 -12.15 1.54 19.29
N ASN A 37 -12.71 0.35 19.08
CA ASN A 37 -12.36 -0.50 17.92
C ASN A 37 -12.72 0.19 16.59
N ILE A 38 -13.90 0.83 16.50
CA ILE A 38 -14.30 1.57 15.31
C ILE A 38 -13.34 2.75 15.06
N THR A 39 -13.02 3.51 16.10
CA THR A 39 -12.10 4.66 15.99
C THR A 39 -10.71 4.23 15.58
N THR A 40 -10.18 3.15 16.16
CA THR A 40 -8.85 2.62 15.82
C THR A 40 -8.79 2.15 14.36
N ASN A 41 -9.82 1.45 13.89
CA ASN A 41 -9.90 1.03 12.49
C ASN A 41 -10.00 2.21 11.53
N ALA A 42 -10.80 3.22 11.86
CA ALA A 42 -10.92 4.43 11.06
C ALA A 42 -9.60 5.20 10.98
N GLN A 43 -8.87 5.32 12.09
CA GLN A 43 -7.55 5.94 12.11
C GLN A 43 -6.53 5.15 11.31
N ALA A 44 -6.53 3.81 11.40
CA ALA A 44 -5.66 2.97 10.61
C ALA A 44 -5.92 3.13 9.11
N GLN A 45 -7.18 3.12 8.68
CA GLN A 45 -7.55 3.36 7.28
C GLN A 45 -7.15 4.74 6.80
N ALA A 46 -7.41 5.79 7.58
CA ALA A 46 -7.00 7.15 7.23
C ALA A 46 -5.48 7.26 7.06
N LEU A 47 -4.71 6.60 7.93
CA LEU A 47 -3.26 6.57 7.86
C LEU A 47 -2.77 5.84 6.59
N LEU A 48 -3.40 4.73 6.21
CA LEU A 48 -3.06 3.99 5.00
C LEU A 48 -3.35 4.81 3.73
N VAL A 49 -4.51 5.44 3.65
CA VAL A 49 -4.88 6.33 2.53
C VAL A 49 -3.88 7.48 2.42
N GLN A 50 -3.60 8.17 3.53
CA GLN A 50 -2.65 9.29 3.54
C GLN A 50 -1.25 8.87 3.08
N ASN A 51 -0.77 7.69 3.46
CA ASN A 51 0.53 7.20 3.00
C ASN A 51 0.53 6.80 1.52
N SER A 52 -0.56 6.25 1.01
CA SER A 52 -0.72 5.95 -0.42
C SER A 52 -0.79 7.25 -1.25
N ASP A 53 -1.55 8.23 -0.81
CA ASP A 53 -1.67 9.53 -1.47
C ASP A 53 -0.36 10.29 -1.49
N ALA A 54 0.46 10.18 -0.44
CA ALA A 54 1.78 10.81 -0.38
C ALA A 54 2.70 10.38 -1.53
N VAL A 55 2.55 9.15 -2.06
CA VAL A 55 3.28 8.68 -3.24
C VAL A 55 2.90 9.49 -4.47
N PHE A 56 1.59 9.68 -4.70
CA PHE A 56 1.09 10.41 -5.86
C PHE A 56 1.44 11.88 -5.79
N PHE A 57 1.31 12.51 -4.63
CA PHE A 57 1.77 13.89 -4.40
C PHE A 57 3.26 14.08 -4.72
N GLN A 58 4.09 13.11 -4.35
CA GLN A 58 5.51 13.16 -4.68
C GLN A 58 5.73 13.04 -6.19
N LEU A 59 5.02 12.16 -6.88
CA LEU A 59 5.13 12.00 -8.33
C LEU A 59 4.62 13.24 -9.08
N GLU A 60 3.53 13.84 -8.64
CA GLU A 60 3.03 15.11 -9.17
C GLU A 60 4.07 16.21 -9.01
N SER A 61 4.72 16.30 -7.85
CA SER A 61 5.81 17.27 -7.64
C SER A 61 7.01 17.06 -8.58
N TYR A 62 7.22 15.84 -9.07
CA TYR A 62 8.22 15.57 -10.10
C TYR A 62 7.76 16.06 -11.47
N ALA A 63 6.46 15.97 -11.79
CA ALA A 63 5.91 16.46 -13.04
C ALA A 63 6.05 18.00 -13.19
N ASP A 64 5.96 18.74 -12.08
CA ASP A 64 6.12 20.19 -12.08
C ASP A 64 7.58 20.65 -12.27
N HIS A 65 8.54 19.74 -12.21
CA HIS A 65 9.96 20.04 -12.37
C HIS A 65 10.55 19.37 -13.61
N ALA A 66 10.81 20.14 -14.66
CA ALA A 66 11.32 19.64 -15.95
C ALA A 66 12.56 18.72 -15.82
N VAL A 67 13.49 19.04 -14.92
CA VAL A 67 14.70 18.23 -14.69
C VAL A 67 14.36 16.89 -14.02
N LYS A 68 13.40 16.88 -13.09
CA LYS A 68 13.02 15.67 -12.37
C LYS A 68 12.24 14.71 -13.27
N ILE A 69 11.27 15.23 -14.04
CA ILE A 69 10.52 14.42 -14.99
C ILE A 69 11.43 13.88 -16.10
N ALA A 70 12.37 14.67 -16.61
CA ALA A 70 13.35 14.22 -17.59
C ALA A 70 14.19 13.04 -17.04
N LYS A 71 14.62 13.09 -15.78
CA LYS A 71 15.35 11.98 -15.14
C LYS A 71 14.52 10.71 -15.08
N LEU A 72 13.19 10.80 -14.81
CA LEU A 72 12.30 9.63 -14.81
C LEU A 72 12.14 9.02 -16.22
N GLN A 73 12.23 9.85 -17.26
CA GLN A 73 12.09 9.44 -18.68
C GLN A 73 13.37 8.88 -19.29
N LEU A 74 14.53 9.06 -18.66
CA LEU A 74 15.77 8.46 -19.12
C LEU A 74 15.69 6.92 -19.11
N ASP A 75 16.51 6.27 -19.89
CA ASP A 75 16.59 4.79 -19.98
C ASP A 75 16.87 4.11 -18.63
N ASN A 76 17.51 4.80 -17.72
CA ASN A 76 17.77 4.39 -16.33
C ASN A 76 16.79 4.99 -15.32
N GLY A 77 15.76 5.69 -15.77
CA GLY A 77 14.66 6.20 -14.95
C GLY A 77 13.47 5.25 -14.95
N MET A 78 12.56 5.44 -14.02
CA MET A 78 11.38 4.59 -13.83
C MET A 78 10.52 4.52 -15.10
N ILE A 79 10.17 5.67 -15.69
CA ILE A 79 9.30 5.76 -16.88
C ILE A 79 10.00 5.20 -18.10
N GLY A 80 11.26 5.61 -18.35
CA GLY A 80 12.01 5.15 -19.49
C GLY A 80 12.24 3.64 -19.49
N TYR A 81 12.53 3.06 -18.33
CA TYR A 81 12.75 1.62 -18.20
C TYR A 81 11.49 0.79 -18.46
N VAL A 82 10.34 1.15 -17.83
CA VAL A 82 9.11 0.35 -17.98
C VAL A 82 8.50 0.46 -19.38
N ASN A 83 8.82 1.53 -20.14
CA ASN A 83 8.33 1.74 -21.49
C ASN A 83 9.16 1.01 -22.57
N LYS A 84 10.28 0.39 -22.20
CA LYS A 84 11.06 -0.43 -23.15
C LYS A 84 10.25 -1.67 -23.55
N PRO A 85 10.22 -2.03 -24.85
CA PRO A 85 9.48 -3.18 -25.33
C PRO A 85 9.85 -4.50 -24.63
N GLU A 86 11.13 -4.68 -24.29
CA GLU A 86 11.66 -5.86 -23.60
C GLU A 86 11.20 -5.97 -22.13
N ASN A 87 10.68 -4.86 -21.58
CA ASN A 87 10.20 -4.80 -20.20
C ASN A 87 8.67 -4.86 -20.10
N LYS A 88 8.00 -5.12 -21.22
CA LYS A 88 6.55 -5.31 -21.24
C LYS A 88 6.12 -6.40 -20.25
N GLY A 89 5.14 -6.08 -19.40
CA GLY A 89 4.63 -7.02 -18.39
C GLY A 89 5.47 -7.15 -17.14
N LYS A 90 6.67 -6.55 -17.12
CA LYS A 90 7.51 -6.49 -15.92
C LYS A 90 7.10 -5.30 -15.06
N GLU A 91 7.18 -5.47 -13.75
CA GLU A 91 6.87 -4.43 -12.76
C GLU A 91 8.13 -4.02 -12.00
N LEU A 92 8.44 -2.72 -12.05
CA LEU A 92 9.41 -2.11 -11.16
C LEU A 92 8.76 -1.87 -9.80
N VAL A 93 9.47 -2.25 -8.76
CA VAL A 93 9.03 -2.10 -7.38
C VAL A 93 9.99 -1.21 -6.63
N TYR A 94 9.43 -0.30 -5.84
CA TYR A 94 10.17 0.59 -4.93
C TYR A 94 9.58 0.50 -3.53
N CYS A 95 10.44 0.65 -2.54
CA CYS A 95 10.01 0.83 -1.16
C CYS A 95 10.07 2.31 -0.80
N LEU A 96 8.96 2.87 -0.32
CA LEU A 96 8.93 4.25 0.15
C LEU A 96 9.57 4.36 1.52
N ARG A 97 10.77 4.93 1.57
CA ARG A 97 11.53 5.13 2.81
C ARG A 97 11.56 6.60 3.19
N LYS A 98 11.39 6.89 4.48
CA LYS A 98 11.47 8.27 4.98
C LYS A 98 12.83 8.92 4.73
N SER A 99 13.91 8.16 4.86
CA SER A 99 15.28 8.66 4.74
C SER A 99 15.68 9.09 3.33
N GLU A 100 14.92 8.67 2.31
CA GLU A 100 15.24 8.96 0.92
C GLU A 100 14.57 10.26 0.47
N LYS A 101 15.35 11.34 0.40
CA LYS A 101 14.85 12.67 -0.01
C LYS A 101 14.94 12.88 -1.51
N ASP A 102 16.01 12.41 -2.16
CA ASP A 102 16.29 12.62 -3.58
C ASP A 102 16.51 11.28 -4.31
N ASP A 103 16.23 11.27 -5.61
CA ASP A 103 16.42 10.11 -6.52
C ASP A 103 15.76 8.80 -6.05
N LYS A 104 14.57 8.89 -5.45
CA LYS A 104 13.82 7.72 -4.93
C LYS A 104 13.48 6.71 -6.02
N TYR A 105 13.24 7.18 -7.23
CA TYR A 105 12.80 6.40 -8.38
C TYR A 105 13.94 6.05 -9.34
N ASN A 106 15.17 6.00 -8.84
CA ASN A 106 16.32 5.52 -9.60
C ASN A 106 16.32 4.00 -9.67
N LEU A 107 16.72 3.42 -10.82
CA LEU A 107 16.77 1.96 -11.00
C LEU A 107 17.69 1.25 -10.00
N GLY A 108 18.73 1.90 -9.48
CA GLY A 108 19.58 1.33 -8.43
C GLY A 108 18.87 1.06 -7.12
N LYS A 109 17.68 1.65 -6.92
CA LYS A 109 16.82 1.44 -5.75
C LYS A 109 15.55 0.63 -6.08
N ALA A 110 15.45 0.17 -7.31
CA ALA A 110 14.35 -0.64 -7.79
C ALA A 110 14.62 -2.13 -7.60
N SER A 111 13.57 -2.89 -7.58
CA SER A 111 13.56 -4.34 -7.78
C SER A 111 12.58 -4.67 -8.89
N LEU A 112 12.79 -5.80 -9.54
CA LEU A 112 11.93 -6.25 -10.63
C LEU A 112 11.14 -7.47 -10.18
N VAL A 113 9.82 -7.47 -10.45
CA VAL A 113 8.97 -8.61 -10.17
C VAL A 113 7.94 -8.77 -11.29
N TYR A 114 7.75 -9.99 -11.78
CA TYR A 114 6.73 -10.30 -12.77
C TYR A 114 6.44 -11.81 -12.82
N TRP A 115 5.28 -12.15 -13.38
CA TRP A 115 4.93 -13.54 -13.64
C TRP A 115 5.57 -14.02 -14.96
N GLN A 116 6.25 -15.15 -14.88
CA GLN A 116 6.79 -15.87 -16.02
C GLN A 116 6.12 -17.25 -16.08
N GLY A 117 5.05 -17.35 -16.86
CA GLY A 117 4.20 -18.54 -16.83
C GLY A 117 3.63 -18.80 -15.43
N ALA A 118 3.89 -19.97 -14.88
CA ALA A 118 3.41 -20.36 -13.53
C ALA A 118 4.29 -19.85 -12.39
N SER A 119 5.48 -19.34 -12.66
CA SER A 119 6.47 -18.91 -11.66
C SER A 119 6.63 -17.39 -11.63
N ILE A 120 7.16 -16.89 -10.51
CA ILE A 120 7.47 -15.47 -10.35
C ILE A 120 8.97 -15.29 -10.58
N SER A 121 9.34 -14.42 -11.53
CA SER A 121 10.70 -13.94 -11.69
C SER A 121 10.92 -12.73 -10.81
N LYS A 122 12.05 -12.69 -10.11
CA LYS A 122 12.44 -11.66 -9.17
C LYS A 122 13.97 -11.58 -9.06
N ASN A 123 14.45 -10.50 -8.46
CA ASN A 123 15.86 -10.25 -8.17
C ASN A 123 16.74 -9.97 -9.40
N GLU A 124 16.19 -9.72 -10.58
CA GLU A 124 16.99 -9.37 -11.77
C GLU A 124 17.68 -8.00 -11.62
N MET A 125 17.14 -7.10 -10.80
CA MET A 125 17.69 -5.75 -10.55
C MET A 125 18.18 -5.55 -9.10
N GLY A 126 18.31 -6.62 -8.32
CA GLY A 126 18.63 -6.53 -6.90
C GLY A 126 17.39 -6.50 -5.99
N GLN A 127 17.60 -6.19 -4.71
CA GLN A 127 16.57 -6.31 -3.68
C GLN A 127 16.21 -5.00 -2.98
N ASP A 128 16.79 -3.88 -3.40
CA ASP A 128 16.60 -2.61 -2.71
C ASP A 128 15.19 -2.03 -2.85
N GLY A 129 14.48 -2.38 -3.92
CA GLY A 129 13.09 -1.97 -4.14
C GLY A 129 12.07 -2.71 -3.27
N TYR A 130 12.44 -3.84 -2.69
CA TYR A 130 11.53 -4.57 -1.81
C TYR A 130 11.48 -3.94 -0.42
N CYS A 131 10.26 -3.77 0.10
CA CYS A 131 10.06 -3.44 1.51
C CYS A 131 10.18 -4.69 2.38
N LYS A 132 10.86 -4.57 3.51
CA LYS A 132 10.97 -5.63 4.52
C LYS A 132 10.42 -5.13 5.84
N VAL A 133 9.42 -5.82 6.39
CA VAL A 133 8.76 -5.40 7.64
C VAL A 133 9.62 -5.61 8.88
N ASN A 134 10.69 -6.37 8.79
CA ASN A 134 11.69 -6.54 9.86
C ASN A 134 12.84 -5.51 9.78
N LYS A 135 12.78 -4.56 8.84
CA LYS A 135 13.81 -3.53 8.67
C LYS A 135 13.22 -2.14 8.97
N ALA A 136 13.67 -1.52 10.05
CA ALA A 136 13.13 -0.24 10.52
C ALA A 136 13.25 0.89 9.49
N THR A 137 14.24 0.85 8.59
CA THR A 137 14.43 1.85 7.52
C THR A 137 13.40 1.76 6.40
N ASP A 138 12.67 0.66 6.28
CA ASP A 138 11.72 0.42 5.19
C ASP A 138 10.30 0.90 5.54
N PHE A 139 10.13 1.51 6.72
CA PHE A 139 8.90 2.17 7.10
C PHE A 139 8.85 3.62 6.60
N THR A 140 7.64 4.09 6.30
CA THR A 140 7.40 5.45 5.80
C THR A 140 7.55 6.53 6.87
N SER A 141 7.45 6.14 8.15
CA SER A 141 7.52 7.06 9.30
C SER A 141 8.43 6.52 10.41
N ASP A 142 8.91 7.41 11.26
CA ASP A 142 9.76 7.06 12.42
C ASP A 142 9.05 6.15 13.44
N ARG A 143 7.71 6.17 13.43
CA ARG A 143 6.90 5.32 14.33
C ARG A 143 6.89 3.85 13.91
N GLY A 144 7.44 3.51 12.74
CA GLY A 144 7.48 2.14 12.25
C GLY A 144 6.10 1.49 12.10
N ALA A 145 5.08 2.29 11.76
CA ALA A 145 3.71 1.81 11.70
C ALA A 145 3.31 1.34 10.30
N VAL A 146 3.68 2.09 9.25
CA VAL A 146 3.22 1.86 7.88
C VAL A 146 4.39 1.54 6.98
N VAL A 147 4.21 0.54 6.13
CA VAL A 147 5.09 0.22 5.00
C VAL A 147 4.32 0.52 3.72
N THR A 148 4.95 1.23 2.78
CA THR A 148 4.37 1.56 1.49
C THR A 148 5.28 1.07 0.37
N ARG A 149 4.73 0.20 -0.46
CA ARG A 149 5.35 -0.34 -1.66
C ARG A 149 4.76 0.34 -2.88
N ILE A 150 5.61 0.71 -3.82
CA ILE A 150 5.23 1.34 -5.08
C ILE A 150 5.56 0.35 -6.20
N GLY A 151 4.57 0.06 -7.05
CA GLY A 151 4.75 -0.73 -8.26
C GLY A 151 4.50 0.13 -9.50
N ALA A 152 5.38 0.06 -10.49
CA ALA A 152 5.24 0.77 -11.75
C ALA A 152 5.40 -0.20 -12.92
N ARG A 153 4.45 -0.18 -13.86
CA ARG A 153 4.52 -0.96 -15.10
C ARG A 153 3.94 -0.18 -16.27
N SER A 154 4.36 -0.54 -17.49
CA SER A 154 3.77 0.02 -18.70
C SER A 154 2.54 -0.75 -19.14
N ILE A 155 1.53 -0.02 -19.66
CA ILE A 155 0.40 -0.57 -20.40
C ILE A 155 0.71 -0.32 -21.88
N LEU A 156 1.33 -1.27 -22.54
CA LEU A 156 1.56 -1.21 -23.98
C LEU A 156 0.38 -1.80 -24.79
N GLU A 157 -0.71 -2.20 -24.15
CA GLU A 157 -1.84 -2.83 -24.82
C GLU A 157 -2.78 -1.78 -25.42
N GLY A 158 -2.90 -1.79 -26.73
CA GLY A 158 -4.03 -1.17 -27.46
C GLY A 158 -3.89 0.28 -27.86
N ARG A 159 -2.75 0.94 -27.67
CA ARG A 159 -2.55 2.24 -28.33
C ARG A 159 -2.17 2.02 -29.79
N LYS A 160 -3.02 2.54 -30.68
CA LYS A 160 -2.61 2.76 -32.06
C LYS A 160 -1.51 3.81 -32.02
N ASP A 161 -0.37 3.51 -32.63
CA ASP A 161 0.66 4.50 -32.93
C ASP A 161 -0.05 5.72 -33.51
N TRP A 162 0.21 6.91 -32.96
CA TRP A 162 -0.38 8.19 -33.42
C TRP A 162 -1.84 8.48 -33.04
N GLY A 163 -2.53 7.66 -32.25
CA GLY A 163 -3.93 7.87 -31.89
C GLY A 163 -4.25 9.15 -31.10
N HIS A 164 -3.22 9.89 -30.65
CA HIS A 164 -3.33 11.16 -29.91
C HIS A 164 -2.92 12.39 -30.73
N MET A 165 -2.49 12.20 -31.97
CA MET A 165 -2.07 13.28 -32.87
C MET A 165 -3.24 13.74 -33.74
N TYR A 166 -3.34 15.05 -33.95
CA TYR A 166 -4.25 15.61 -34.92
C TYR A 166 -3.83 15.20 -36.33
N GLU A 167 -4.79 14.90 -37.18
CA GLU A 167 -4.57 14.61 -38.60
C GLU A 167 -3.79 15.77 -39.25
N GLY A 168 -2.62 15.48 -39.85
CA GLY A 168 -1.73 16.49 -40.40
C GLY A 168 -0.54 16.92 -39.53
N SER A 169 -0.37 16.33 -38.35
CA SER A 169 0.81 16.57 -37.52
C SER A 169 1.99 15.73 -38.06
N ASP A 170 3.17 16.39 -38.18
CA ASP A 170 4.39 15.76 -38.64
C ASP A 170 5.11 15.06 -37.50
N SER A 171 5.46 13.79 -37.70
CA SER A 171 6.17 12.97 -36.71
C SER A 171 7.58 13.46 -36.39
N GLU A 172 8.22 14.15 -37.33
CA GLU A 172 9.56 14.73 -37.11
C GLU A 172 9.52 15.93 -36.17
N THR A 173 8.47 16.74 -36.25
CA THR A 173 8.31 17.94 -35.44
C THR A 173 8.07 17.63 -33.95
N TYR A 174 7.41 16.52 -33.67
CA TYR A 174 7.10 16.15 -32.29
C TYR A 174 8.12 15.22 -31.63
N GLY A 175 9.11 14.70 -32.35
CA GLY A 175 10.24 13.92 -31.79
C GLY A 175 9.81 12.84 -30.78
N GLY A 176 8.55 12.39 -30.90
CA GLY A 176 7.89 11.63 -29.85
C GLY A 176 8.41 10.21 -29.79
N LYS A 177 9.35 9.94 -28.91
CA LYS A 177 9.38 8.63 -28.29
C LYS A 177 7.99 8.35 -27.78
N ASP A 178 7.38 7.25 -28.20
CA ASP A 178 6.10 6.77 -27.65
C ASP A 178 6.17 6.79 -26.14
N ILE A 179 5.59 7.81 -25.54
CA ILE A 179 5.45 7.87 -24.09
C ILE A 179 4.32 6.90 -23.76
N GLY A 180 4.67 5.65 -23.56
CA GLY A 180 3.73 4.63 -23.16
C GLY A 180 2.99 5.07 -21.88
N THR A 181 1.75 4.67 -21.77
CA THR A 181 1.01 4.87 -20.51
C THR A 181 1.60 3.96 -19.42
N ILE A 182 1.97 4.54 -18.31
CA ILE A 182 2.41 3.79 -17.14
C ILE A 182 1.31 3.74 -16.10
N ILE A 183 1.17 2.60 -15.44
CA ILE A 183 0.34 2.48 -14.23
C ILE A 183 1.27 2.47 -13.03
N ILE A 184 0.92 3.27 -12.03
CA ILE A 184 1.58 3.28 -10.74
C ILE A 184 0.58 2.84 -9.69
N ASN A 185 0.99 1.89 -8.87
CA ASN A 185 0.23 1.39 -7.74
C ASN A 185 0.99 1.67 -6.45
N ALA A 186 0.32 2.23 -5.45
CA ALA A 186 0.83 2.40 -4.10
C ALA A 186 0.08 1.47 -3.15
N THR A 187 0.77 0.47 -2.61
CA THR A 187 0.21 -0.46 -1.62
C THR A 187 0.77 -0.13 -0.24
N SER A 188 -0.09 0.40 0.63
CA SER A 188 0.25 0.71 2.02
C SER A 188 -0.39 -0.30 2.96
N PHE A 189 0.35 -0.76 3.96
CA PHE A 189 -0.15 -1.71 4.95
C PHE A 189 0.53 -1.49 6.31
N ILE A 190 -0.13 -1.95 7.38
CA ILE A 190 0.35 -1.87 8.77
C ILE A 190 0.68 -3.28 9.23
N PRO A 191 1.96 -3.69 9.23
CA PRO A 191 2.34 -5.06 9.58
C PRO A 191 1.88 -5.48 10.99
N ASN A 192 1.90 -4.55 11.95
CA ASN A 192 1.54 -4.82 13.33
C ASN A 192 0.04 -5.10 13.57
N LEU A 193 -0.82 -4.89 12.59
CA LEU A 193 -2.24 -5.25 12.66
C LEU A 193 -2.50 -6.68 12.17
N SER A 194 -1.54 -7.31 11.50
CA SER A 194 -1.63 -8.70 11.05
C SER A 194 -1.19 -9.65 12.15
N THR A 195 -1.81 -10.83 12.21
CA THR A 195 -1.38 -11.95 13.06
C THR A 195 -0.27 -12.79 12.42
N ALA A 196 0.02 -12.55 11.14
CA ALA A 196 1.06 -13.24 10.39
C ALA A 196 2.47 -12.86 10.86
N SER A 197 3.41 -13.77 10.68
CA SER A 197 4.82 -13.51 10.97
C SER A 197 5.42 -12.53 9.96
N ALA A 198 6.48 -11.82 10.37
CA ALA A 198 7.21 -10.90 9.49
C ALA A 198 7.73 -11.60 8.21
N ASP A 199 8.12 -12.87 8.30
CA ASP A 199 8.61 -13.62 7.16
C ASP A 199 7.50 -13.96 6.14
N GLU A 200 6.29 -14.25 6.60
CA GLU A 200 5.14 -14.47 5.73
C GLU A 200 4.74 -13.19 5.02
N ILE A 201 4.68 -12.06 5.73
CA ILE A 201 4.40 -10.77 5.14
C ILE A 201 5.49 -10.40 4.11
N ASN A 202 6.76 -10.58 4.45
CA ASN A 202 7.87 -10.32 3.52
C ASN A 202 7.79 -11.19 2.26
N LYS A 203 7.38 -12.47 2.38
CA LYS A 203 7.15 -13.34 1.22
C LYS A 203 6.12 -12.75 0.27
N CYS A 204 4.99 -12.23 0.78
CA CYS A 204 4.00 -11.57 -0.06
C CYS A 204 4.58 -10.33 -0.73
N VAL A 205 5.17 -9.43 0.06
CA VAL A 205 5.65 -8.11 -0.42
C VAL A 205 6.80 -8.24 -1.43
N MET A 206 7.64 -9.25 -1.29
CA MET A 206 8.81 -9.44 -2.17
C MET A 206 8.50 -10.29 -3.41
N ASN A 207 7.52 -11.18 -3.34
CA ASN A 207 7.32 -12.16 -4.39
C ASN A 207 6.18 -11.84 -5.36
N TYR A 208 5.21 -11.03 -4.97
CA TYR A 208 4.02 -10.79 -5.79
C TYR A 208 4.05 -9.40 -6.43
N PRO A 209 3.64 -9.27 -7.71
CA PRO A 209 3.40 -7.97 -8.34
C PRO A 209 2.28 -7.19 -7.65
N SER A 210 2.26 -5.86 -7.81
CA SER A 210 1.19 -5.00 -7.28
C SER A 210 -0.13 -5.19 -8.02
N PHE A 211 -0.07 -5.72 -9.22
CA PHE A 211 -1.23 -5.87 -10.10
C PHE A 211 -1.55 -7.33 -10.35
N ASN A 212 -2.84 -7.64 -10.39
CA ASN A 212 -3.30 -8.89 -10.95
C ASN A 212 -3.01 -8.90 -12.46
N VAL A 213 -2.45 -9.99 -12.94
CA VAL A 213 -2.18 -10.19 -14.37
C VAL A 213 -2.77 -11.52 -14.83
N VAL A 214 -3.20 -11.57 -16.07
CA VAL A 214 -3.66 -12.83 -16.69
C VAL A 214 -2.49 -13.43 -17.45
N VAL A 215 -2.09 -14.65 -17.09
CA VAL A 215 -1.04 -15.41 -17.74
C VAL A 215 -1.61 -16.77 -18.13
N ASP A 216 -1.54 -17.11 -19.42
CA ASP A 216 -2.10 -18.36 -19.96
C ASP A 216 -3.58 -18.57 -19.59
N GLY A 217 -4.37 -17.48 -19.61
CA GLY A 217 -5.80 -17.49 -19.27
C GLY A 217 -6.11 -17.60 -17.77
N VAL A 218 -5.10 -17.61 -16.90
CA VAL A 218 -5.25 -17.69 -15.45
C VAL A 218 -4.90 -16.36 -14.80
N THR A 219 -5.83 -15.80 -14.02
CA THR A 219 -5.55 -14.61 -13.20
C THR A 219 -4.59 -14.97 -12.07
N LYS A 220 -3.46 -14.28 -12.02
CA LYS A 220 -2.44 -14.46 -10.98
C LYS A 220 -2.63 -13.45 -9.86
N ASP A 221 -2.36 -13.90 -8.64
CA ASP A 221 -2.49 -13.10 -7.43
C ASP A 221 -1.55 -11.88 -7.44
N SER A 222 -2.04 -10.79 -6.87
CA SER A 222 -1.26 -9.59 -6.54
C SER A 222 -0.73 -9.65 -5.10
N VAL A 223 0.11 -8.68 -4.74
CA VAL A 223 0.56 -8.51 -3.36
C VAL A 223 -0.61 -8.30 -2.39
N ALA A 224 -1.65 -7.59 -2.82
CA ALA A 224 -2.84 -7.35 -2.00
C ALA A 224 -3.61 -8.65 -1.74
N ASP A 225 -3.75 -9.51 -2.75
CA ASP A 225 -4.39 -10.82 -2.59
C ASP A 225 -3.59 -11.72 -1.64
N CYS A 226 -2.25 -11.71 -1.77
CA CYS A 226 -1.40 -12.47 -0.87
C CYS A 226 -1.53 -11.99 0.58
N LEU A 227 -1.47 -10.68 0.81
CA LEU A 227 -1.61 -10.11 2.15
C LEU A 227 -3.00 -10.36 2.76
N SER A 228 -4.06 -10.32 1.95
CA SER A 228 -5.43 -10.60 2.42
C SER A 228 -5.62 -12.03 2.92
N LYS A 229 -4.84 -12.98 2.41
CA LYS A 229 -4.86 -14.40 2.82
C LYS A 229 -4.13 -14.65 4.15
N LEU A 230 -3.39 -13.66 4.66
CA LEU A 230 -2.65 -13.76 5.93
C LEU A 230 -3.45 -13.26 7.15
N ASN A 231 -4.64 -12.69 6.94
CA ASN A 231 -5.52 -12.15 8.00
C ASN A 231 -6.61 -13.16 8.40
#